data_78c334acc5fa76f74002b7e380fc705d
#
_entry.id   78c334acc5fa76f74002b7e380fc705d
#
_cell.length_a   1.000
_cell.length_b   1.000
_cell.length_c   1.000
_cell.angle_alpha   90.00
_cell.angle_beta   90.00
_cell.angle_gamma   90.00
#
_symmetry.space_group_name_H-M   'P 1'
#
loop_
_entity.id
_entity.type
_entity.pdbx_description
1 polymer ?
#
loop_
_entity_poly.entity_id
_entity_poly.type
_entity_poly.pdbx_seq_one_letter_code
_entity_poly.pdbx_strand_id
1 'polypeptide(L)'
;RSSAASDVYKRQIFGAFIGVLFVRLMQGSEAVLAAKQAGDWVALQGLELLTMLVAAAMGAVFSLLLSFASINLRADQTIGGTALNLMAPALVLFLIRIIANQNTLQMATGDSASWFMLKKSTFGVDKSVDWGFFGETFLNKIYLATYICILLFIILSVILYKTKFGLRLRACGENPQAADSLGINVYRMRYAGVTISGALAGMGG
;
A
#
# COMPACT_ATOMS: atom_id res chain seq x y z
N ARG A 1 -9.84 13.83 14.96
CA ARG A 1 -9.69 13.64 13.50
C ARG A 1 -8.21 13.63 13.04
N SER A 2 -7.30 14.31 13.75
CA SER A 2 -5.87 14.37 13.38
C SER A 2 -5.11 13.06 13.67
N SER A 3 -5.49 12.29 14.69
CA SER A 3 -4.82 11.04 15.05
C SER A 3 -4.95 9.95 13.98
N ALA A 4 -6.12 9.84 13.35
CA ALA A 4 -6.35 8.83 12.31
C ALA A 4 -5.46 9.02 11.08
N ALA A 5 -5.19 10.26 10.66
CA ALA A 5 -4.30 10.56 9.54
C ALA A 5 -2.85 10.20 9.86
N SER A 6 -2.39 10.46 11.09
CA SER A 6 -1.04 10.10 11.52
C SER A 6 -0.84 8.59 11.60
N ASP A 7 -1.90 7.82 11.93
CA ASP A 7 -1.84 6.36 11.98
C ASP A 7 -1.75 5.72 10.58
N VAL A 8 -2.38 6.32 9.57
CA VAL A 8 -2.24 5.88 8.17
C VAL A 8 -0.81 6.10 7.68
N TYR A 9 -0.23 7.25 7.96
CA TYR A 9 1.14 7.58 7.55
C TYR A 9 2.20 6.57 8.08
N LYS A 10 2.04 6.12 9.32
CA LYS A 10 2.96 5.12 9.92
C LYS A 10 2.92 3.77 9.19
N ARG A 11 1.73 3.33 8.85
CA ARG A 11 1.51 2.07 8.11
C ARG A 11 2.08 2.17 6.69
N GLN A 12 1.97 3.34 6.09
CA GLN A 12 2.54 3.66 4.79
C GLN A 12 4.07 3.57 4.79
N ILE A 13 4.75 4.12 5.80
CA ILE A 13 6.22 4.06 5.92
C ILE A 13 6.71 2.60 5.97
N PHE A 14 6.06 1.74 6.75
CA PHE A 14 6.44 0.33 6.80
C PHE A 14 6.14 -0.40 5.50
N GLY A 15 5.01 -0.11 4.86
CA GLY A 15 4.67 -0.65 3.55
C GLY A 15 5.70 -0.26 2.50
N ALA A 16 6.05 1.03 2.44
CA ALA A 16 7.08 1.55 1.55
C ALA A 16 8.43 0.88 1.78
N PHE A 17 8.87 0.79 3.03
CA PHE A 17 10.16 0.18 3.37
C PHE A 17 10.25 -1.28 2.88
N ILE A 18 9.24 -2.09 3.19
CA ILE A 18 9.23 -3.50 2.79
C ILE A 18 9.05 -3.63 1.28
N GLY A 19 8.22 -2.80 0.65
CA GLY A 19 8.05 -2.79 -0.80
C GLY A 19 9.36 -2.50 -1.52
N VAL A 20 10.08 -1.46 -1.12
CA VAL A 20 11.38 -1.09 -1.71
C VAL A 20 12.44 -2.15 -1.44
N LEU A 21 12.47 -2.72 -0.24
CA LEU A 21 13.40 -3.80 0.11
C LEU A 21 13.12 -5.05 -0.74
N PHE A 22 11.87 -5.41 -0.92
CA PHE A 22 11.46 -6.53 -1.76
C PHE A 22 11.86 -6.33 -3.22
N VAL A 23 11.60 -5.16 -3.81
CA VAL A 23 12.03 -4.81 -5.17
C VAL A 23 13.54 -4.91 -5.30
N ARG A 24 14.28 -4.40 -4.33
CA ARG A 24 15.75 -4.42 -4.34
C ARG A 24 16.32 -5.85 -4.31
N LEU A 25 15.72 -6.72 -3.49
CA LEU A 25 16.07 -8.14 -3.45
C LEU A 25 15.74 -8.84 -4.78
N MET A 26 14.57 -8.54 -5.35
CA MET A 26 14.16 -9.11 -6.62
C MET A 26 14.97 -8.60 -7.82
N GLN A 27 15.44 -7.35 -7.81
CA GLN A 27 16.29 -6.79 -8.88
C GLN A 27 17.60 -7.56 -9.06
N GLY A 28 18.11 -8.20 -8.01
CA GLY A 28 19.29 -9.07 -8.08
C GLY A 28 18.99 -10.51 -8.54
N SER A 29 17.72 -10.88 -8.71
CA SER A 29 17.37 -12.24 -9.14
C SER A 29 17.55 -12.43 -10.65
N GLU A 30 18.03 -13.60 -11.03
CA GLU A 30 18.24 -13.98 -12.45
C GLU A 30 16.94 -13.87 -13.27
N ALA A 31 15.79 -14.15 -12.67
CA ALA A 31 14.50 -14.07 -13.32
C ALA A 31 14.15 -12.65 -13.75
N VAL A 32 14.42 -11.63 -12.92
CA VAL A 32 14.16 -10.22 -13.25
C VAL A 32 15.18 -9.70 -14.28
N LEU A 33 16.42 -10.12 -14.17
CA LEU A 33 17.45 -9.79 -15.16
C LEU A 33 17.11 -10.37 -16.52
N ALA A 34 16.67 -11.61 -16.59
CA ALA A 34 16.22 -12.26 -17.82
C ALA A 34 14.98 -11.57 -18.42
N ALA A 35 13.97 -11.25 -17.60
CA ALA A 35 12.78 -10.52 -18.04
C ALA A 35 13.11 -9.12 -18.58
N LYS A 36 14.08 -8.43 -17.97
CA LYS A 36 14.58 -7.13 -18.47
C LYS A 36 15.28 -7.27 -19.82
N GLN A 37 16.12 -8.30 -20.00
CA GLN A 37 16.83 -8.56 -21.26
C GLN A 37 15.88 -9.01 -22.38
N ALA A 38 14.86 -9.81 -22.03
CA ALA A 38 13.83 -10.26 -22.96
C ALA A 38 12.82 -9.17 -23.33
N GLY A 39 12.74 -8.08 -22.55
CA GLY A 39 11.74 -7.03 -22.76
C GLY A 39 10.33 -7.47 -22.38
N ASP A 40 10.17 -8.51 -21.57
CA ASP A 40 8.88 -9.04 -21.11
C ASP A 40 8.23 -8.10 -20.10
N TRP A 41 7.54 -7.11 -20.62
CA TRP A 41 6.83 -6.12 -19.81
C TRP A 41 5.75 -6.73 -18.93
N VAL A 42 5.12 -7.85 -19.35
CA VAL A 42 4.10 -8.55 -18.56
C VAL A 42 4.70 -9.10 -17.25
N ALA A 43 5.87 -9.71 -17.33
CA ALA A 43 6.58 -10.23 -16.15
C ALA A 43 7.00 -9.10 -15.20
N LEU A 44 7.45 -7.97 -15.75
CA LEU A 44 7.84 -6.79 -14.97
C LEU A 44 6.64 -6.13 -14.26
N GLN A 45 5.52 -6.01 -14.94
CA GLN A 45 4.28 -5.51 -14.33
C GLN A 45 3.71 -6.50 -13.29
N GLY A 46 3.85 -7.81 -13.52
CA GLY A 46 3.52 -8.83 -12.53
C GLY A 46 4.35 -8.70 -11.25
N LEU A 47 5.61 -8.32 -11.37
CA LEU A 47 6.48 -8.06 -10.22
C LEU A 47 6.04 -6.79 -9.45
N GLU A 48 5.59 -5.75 -10.14
CA GLU A 48 5.00 -4.56 -9.51
C GLU A 48 3.78 -4.93 -8.67
N LEU A 49 2.86 -5.73 -9.24
CA LEU A 49 1.69 -6.22 -8.52
C LEU A 49 2.07 -7.05 -7.28
N LEU A 50 3.05 -7.91 -7.41
CA LEU A 50 3.54 -8.74 -6.31
C LEU A 50 4.16 -7.87 -5.20
N THR A 51 4.90 -6.84 -5.57
CA THR A 51 5.44 -5.85 -4.62
C THR A 51 4.34 -5.12 -3.87
N MET A 52 3.28 -4.68 -4.58
CA MET A 52 2.12 -4.05 -3.96
C MET A 52 1.42 -4.99 -2.97
N LEU A 53 1.28 -6.28 -3.30
CA LEU A 53 0.69 -7.27 -2.40
C LEU A 53 1.55 -7.51 -1.16
N VAL A 54 2.86 -7.59 -1.31
CA VAL A 54 3.79 -7.74 -0.17
C VAL A 54 3.74 -6.51 0.74
N ALA A 55 3.74 -5.31 0.17
CA ALA A 55 3.60 -4.06 0.92
C ALA A 55 2.26 -3.98 1.64
N ALA A 56 1.16 -4.40 0.99
CA ALA A 56 -0.16 -4.50 1.59
C ALA A 56 -0.20 -5.48 2.76
N ALA A 57 0.39 -6.66 2.61
CA ALA A 57 0.44 -7.67 3.66
C ALA A 57 1.20 -7.15 4.90
N MET A 58 2.34 -6.50 4.69
CA MET A 58 3.12 -5.91 5.79
C MET A 58 2.40 -4.74 6.45
N GLY A 59 1.76 -3.88 5.68
CA GLY A 59 0.91 -2.82 6.22
C GLY A 59 -0.26 -3.37 7.05
N ALA A 60 -0.87 -4.47 6.62
CA ALA A 60 -1.91 -5.17 7.36
C ALA A 60 -1.38 -5.77 8.68
N VAL A 61 -0.24 -6.46 8.65
CA VAL A 61 0.39 -7.05 9.85
C VAL A 61 0.73 -5.96 10.87
N PHE A 62 1.37 -4.89 10.43
CA PHE A 62 1.69 -3.77 11.32
C PHE A 62 0.43 -3.12 11.90
N SER A 63 -0.61 -3.02 11.10
CA SER A 63 -1.92 -2.53 11.52
C SER A 63 -2.59 -3.43 12.55
N LEU A 64 -2.46 -4.76 12.41
CA LEU A 64 -2.96 -5.72 13.39
C LEU A 64 -2.25 -5.60 14.74
N LEU A 65 -0.94 -5.43 14.75
CA LEU A 65 -0.17 -5.20 15.98
C LEU A 65 -0.65 -3.94 16.72
N LEU A 66 -0.84 -2.85 15.97
CA LEU A 66 -1.40 -1.60 16.49
C LEU A 66 -2.81 -1.78 17.05
N SER A 67 -3.66 -2.50 16.32
CA SER A 67 -5.03 -2.77 16.71
C SER A 67 -5.07 -3.62 17.98
N PHE A 68 -4.21 -4.61 18.10
CA PHE A 68 -4.08 -5.43 19.29
C PHE A 68 -3.71 -4.58 20.53
N ALA A 69 -2.71 -3.70 20.38
CA ALA A 69 -2.31 -2.79 21.46
C ALA A 69 -3.45 -1.85 21.88
N SER A 70 -4.16 -1.26 20.93
CA SER A 70 -5.25 -0.31 21.21
C SER A 70 -6.51 -0.98 21.77
N ILE A 71 -6.89 -2.15 21.26
CA ILE A 71 -8.15 -2.81 21.61
C ILE A 71 -8.01 -3.68 22.86
N ASN A 72 -6.95 -4.50 22.95
CA ASN A 72 -6.79 -5.47 24.03
C ASN A 72 -6.11 -4.86 25.26
N LEU A 73 -5.09 -4.03 25.07
CA LEU A 73 -4.34 -3.42 26.16
C LEU A 73 -5.01 -2.14 26.69
N ARG A 74 -6.12 -1.70 26.10
CA ARG A 74 -6.82 -0.45 26.46
C ARG A 74 -5.86 0.75 26.56
N ALA A 75 -4.75 0.72 25.82
CA ALA A 75 -3.81 1.82 25.78
C ALA A 75 -4.51 3.09 25.28
N ASP A 76 -4.19 4.22 25.88
CA ASP A 76 -4.70 5.49 25.38
C ASP A 76 -4.22 5.67 23.92
N GLN A 77 -5.19 5.74 23.02
CA GLN A 77 -4.96 5.79 21.58
C GLN A 77 -4.15 7.02 21.18
N THR A 78 -4.26 8.10 21.94
CA THR A 78 -3.52 9.34 21.69
C THR A 78 -2.04 9.18 22.03
N ILE A 79 -1.73 8.60 23.20
CA ILE A 79 -0.35 8.39 23.67
C ILE A 79 0.33 7.32 22.80
N GLY A 80 -0.35 6.19 22.57
CA GLY A 80 0.16 5.14 21.71
C GLY A 80 0.39 5.63 20.27
N GLY A 81 -0.52 6.46 19.77
CA GLY A 81 -0.39 7.09 18.45
C GLY A 81 0.84 7.99 18.33
N THR A 82 1.10 8.87 19.30
CA THR A 82 2.27 9.78 19.26
C THR A 82 3.59 9.03 19.43
N ALA A 83 3.65 8.06 20.35
CA ALA A 83 4.84 7.23 20.52
C ALA A 83 5.22 6.48 19.24
N LEU A 84 4.26 5.86 18.58
CA LEU A 84 4.47 5.18 17.30
C LEU A 84 4.84 6.14 16.16
N ASN A 85 4.38 7.39 16.22
CA ASN A 85 4.72 8.40 15.22
C ASN A 85 6.21 8.73 15.21
N LEU A 86 6.83 8.70 16.37
CA LEU A 86 8.28 8.92 16.51
C LEU A 86 9.05 7.62 16.26
N MET A 87 8.54 6.49 16.74
CA MET A 87 9.22 5.21 16.66
C MET A 87 9.25 4.64 15.24
N ALA A 88 8.17 4.75 14.46
CA ALA A 88 8.08 4.14 13.14
C ALA A 88 9.17 4.64 12.16
N PRO A 89 9.35 5.94 11.92
CA PRO A 89 10.40 6.42 11.03
C PRO A 89 11.81 6.13 11.58
N ALA A 90 12.01 6.23 12.90
CA ALA A 90 13.30 5.93 13.52
C ALA A 90 13.70 4.46 13.34
N LEU A 91 12.74 3.55 13.53
CA LEU A 91 12.96 2.10 13.35
C LEU A 91 13.26 1.77 11.88
N VAL A 92 12.52 2.36 10.94
CA VAL A 92 12.77 2.15 9.51
C VAL A 92 14.14 2.68 9.10
N LEU A 93 14.54 3.88 9.54
CA LEU A 93 15.87 4.43 9.26
C LEU A 93 16.97 3.54 9.86
N PHE A 94 16.77 3.02 11.05
CA PHE A 94 17.71 2.09 11.69
C PHE A 94 17.87 0.80 10.88
N LEU A 95 16.76 0.22 10.42
CA LEU A 95 16.77 -0.98 9.59
C LEU A 95 17.43 -0.73 8.22
N ILE A 96 17.16 0.41 7.58
CA ILE A 96 17.81 0.80 6.33
C ILE A 96 19.33 0.86 6.51
N ARG A 97 19.78 1.44 7.61
CA ARG A 97 21.21 1.58 7.92
C ARG A 97 21.89 0.23 8.12
N ILE A 98 21.23 -0.70 8.80
CA ILE A 98 21.77 -2.05 9.02
C ILE A 98 21.77 -2.88 7.72
N ILE A 99 20.66 -2.87 6.97
CA ILE A 99 20.48 -3.76 5.83
C ILE A 99 21.19 -3.22 4.58
N ALA A 100 21.05 -1.93 4.32
CA ALA A 100 21.56 -1.31 3.10
C ALA A 100 22.87 -0.55 3.27
N ASN A 101 23.32 -0.34 4.52
CA ASN A 101 24.50 0.47 4.88
C ASN A 101 24.46 1.89 4.26
N GLN A 102 23.27 2.44 4.07
CA GLN A 102 22.97 3.73 3.46
C GLN A 102 21.97 4.50 4.31
N ASN A 103 21.89 5.82 4.11
CA ASN A 103 20.93 6.66 4.85
C ASN A 103 19.56 6.73 4.15
N THR A 104 19.49 6.32 2.89
CA THR A 104 18.26 6.30 2.07
C THR A 104 18.19 5.00 1.29
N LEU A 105 16.98 4.44 1.20
CA LEU A 105 16.72 3.28 0.37
C LEU A 105 16.02 3.76 -0.90
N GLN A 106 16.70 3.64 -2.06
CA GLN A 106 16.12 3.96 -3.35
C GLN A 106 15.69 2.66 -4.06
N MET A 107 14.52 2.69 -4.67
CA MET A 107 13.93 1.57 -5.39
C MET A 107 14.76 1.14 -6.60
N ALA A 108 15.39 2.13 -7.24
CA ALA A 108 16.18 1.92 -8.43
C ALA A 108 17.30 2.96 -8.53
N THR A 109 18.48 2.52 -8.93
CA THR A 109 19.60 3.37 -9.32
C THR A 109 19.65 3.43 -10.85
N GLY A 110 19.47 4.61 -11.43
CA GLY A 110 19.58 4.83 -12.87
C GLY A 110 18.34 4.42 -13.68
N ASP A 111 18.56 3.84 -14.86
CA ASP A 111 17.53 3.51 -15.86
C ASP A 111 16.52 2.42 -15.43
N SER A 112 16.74 1.82 -14.26
CA SER A 112 15.91 0.75 -13.74
C SER A 112 14.52 1.20 -13.27
N ALA A 113 14.29 2.48 -12.98
CA ALA A 113 12.97 3.01 -12.61
C ALA A 113 11.99 3.10 -13.81
N SER A 114 12.51 3.04 -15.03
CA SER A 114 11.70 3.21 -16.24
C SER A 114 10.81 2.01 -16.59
N TRP A 115 11.06 0.85 -15.98
CA TRP A 115 10.30 -0.37 -16.29
C TRP A 115 8.95 -0.46 -15.59
N PHE A 116 8.73 0.32 -14.54
CA PHE A 116 7.40 0.46 -13.92
C PHE A 116 6.43 1.30 -14.75
N MET A 117 6.95 2.13 -15.67
CA MET A 117 6.13 2.98 -16.53
C MET A 117 5.66 2.25 -17.78
N LEU A 118 4.36 2.26 -18.03
CA LEU A 118 3.79 1.92 -19.32
C LEU A 118 4.12 3.03 -20.33
N LYS A 119 4.88 2.69 -21.37
CA LYS A 119 5.27 3.59 -22.47
C LYS A 119 4.63 3.13 -23.78
N LYS A 120 4.51 4.01 -24.76
CA LYS A 120 4.08 3.64 -26.13
C LYS A 120 4.88 2.48 -26.70
N SER A 121 6.19 2.45 -26.44
CA SER A 121 7.07 1.37 -26.87
C SER A 121 6.72 0.00 -26.27
N THR A 122 6.06 -0.03 -25.13
CA THR A 122 5.61 -1.26 -24.46
C THR A 122 4.47 -1.92 -25.25
N PHE A 123 3.66 -1.14 -25.95
CA PHE A 123 2.58 -1.60 -26.81
C PHE A 123 2.99 -1.80 -28.27
N GLY A 124 4.29 -1.72 -28.59
CA GLY A 124 4.79 -1.89 -29.96
C GLY A 124 4.45 -0.75 -30.90
N VAL A 125 4.05 0.41 -30.38
CA VAL A 125 3.65 1.58 -31.16
C VAL A 125 4.81 2.57 -31.23
N ASP A 126 5.08 3.07 -32.44
CA ASP A 126 6.13 4.07 -32.68
C ASP A 126 5.85 5.36 -31.89
N LYS A 127 6.93 5.97 -31.40
CA LYS A 127 6.87 7.21 -30.60
C LYS A 127 6.27 8.39 -31.36
N SER A 128 6.24 8.33 -32.70
CA SER A 128 5.73 9.37 -33.60
C SER A 128 4.20 9.37 -33.78
N VAL A 129 3.50 8.34 -33.30
CA VAL A 129 2.04 8.25 -33.43
C VAL A 129 1.36 9.04 -32.33
N ASP A 130 0.65 10.09 -32.73
CA ASP A 130 -0.19 10.88 -31.83
C ASP A 130 -1.52 10.16 -31.55
N TRP A 131 -1.76 9.78 -30.30
CA TRP A 131 -3.00 9.14 -29.87
C TRP A 131 -4.10 10.13 -29.47
N GLY A 132 -3.91 11.42 -29.81
CA GLY A 132 -4.79 12.49 -29.36
C GLY A 132 -4.68 12.77 -27.86
N PHE A 133 -5.39 13.80 -27.40
CA PHE A 133 -5.33 14.26 -26.01
C PHE A 133 -5.63 13.15 -24.98
N PHE A 134 -6.64 12.32 -25.23
CA PHE A 134 -7.00 11.23 -24.32
C PHE A 134 -5.97 10.09 -24.29
N GLY A 135 -5.46 9.70 -25.46
CA GLY A 135 -4.46 8.63 -25.55
C GLY A 135 -3.13 9.02 -24.92
N GLU A 136 -2.70 10.26 -25.14
CA GLU A 136 -1.48 10.80 -24.52
C GLU A 136 -1.63 10.92 -22.98
N THR A 137 -2.79 11.33 -22.50
CA THR A 137 -3.02 11.54 -21.08
C THR A 137 -3.21 10.23 -20.31
N PHE A 138 -3.89 9.24 -20.92
CA PHE A 138 -4.29 8.02 -20.21
C PHE A 138 -3.40 6.79 -20.52
N LEU A 139 -2.61 6.80 -21.59
CA LEU A 139 -1.83 5.63 -22.01
C LEU A 139 -0.33 5.89 -22.11
N ASN A 140 0.11 7.14 -22.04
CA ASN A 140 1.52 7.48 -22.15
C ASN A 140 2.11 7.86 -20.78
N LYS A 141 3.18 7.16 -20.38
CA LYS A 141 3.93 7.39 -19.13
C LYS A 141 3.09 7.23 -17.85
N ILE A 142 2.14 6.30 -17.83
CA ILE A 142 1.33 5.99 -16.66
C ILE A 142 1.83 4.71 -15.99
N TYR A 143 1.74 4.70 -14.67
CA TYR A 143 1.99 3.50 -13.86
C TYR A 143 0.73 2.63 -13.81
N LEU A 144 0.90 1.31 -13.90
CA LEU A 144 -0.20 0.35 -13.73
C LEU A 144 -0.87 0.52 -12.35
N ALA A 145 -0.10 0.86 -11.34
CA ALA A 145 -0.57 1.15 -10.00
C ALA A 145 -1.67 2.22 -9.96
N THR A 146 -1.65 3.21 -10.87
CA THR A 146 -2.68 4.25 -10.94
C THR A 146 -4.07 3.68 -11.28
N TYR A 147 -4.13 2.77 -12.26
CA TYR A 147 -5.40 2.11 -12.61
C TYR A 147 -5.91 1.21 -11.50
N ILE A 148 -5.00 0.50 -10.84
CA ILE A 148 -5.33 -0.35 -9.69
C ILE A 148 -5.88 0.50 -8.55
N CYS A 149 -5.29 1.66 -8.29
CA CYS A 149 -5.75 2.59 -7.26
C CYS A 149 -7.19 3.08 -7.54
N ILE A 150 -7.49 3.46 -8.79
CA ILE A 150 -8.84 3.87 -9.19
C ILE A 150 -9.83 2.71 -9.04
N LEU A 151 -9.45 1.50 -9.48
CA LEU A 151 -10.27 0.31 -9.36
C LEU A 151 -10.56 -0.03 -7.89
N LEU A 152 -9.53 -0.02 -7.05
CA LEU A 152 -9.66 -0.24 -5.60
C LEU A 152 -10.57 0.81 -4.95
N PHE A 153 -10.45 2.07 -5.35
CA PHE A 153 -11.31 3.13 -4.83
C PHE A 153 -12.79 2.86 -5.16
N ILE A 154 -13.10 2.44 -6.38
CA ILE A 154 -14.46 2.07 -6.79
C ILE A 154 -14.96 0.87 -5.99
N ILE A 155 -14.16 -0.21 -5.90
CA ILE A 155 -14.50 -1.43 -5.17
C ILE A 155 -14.78 -1.11 -3.69
N LEU A 156 -13.89 -0.36 -3.05
CA LEU A 156 -14.06 0.03 -1.64
C LEU A 156 -15.28 0.92 -1.42
N SER A 157 -15.54 1.84 -2.34
CA SER A 157 -16.74 2.67 -2.30
C SER A 157 -18.01 1.81 -2.35
N VAL A 158 -18.05 0.84 -3.27
CA VAL A 158 -19.19 -0.10 -3.36
C VAL A 158 -19.29 -0.94 -2.08
N ILE A 159 -18.19 -1.48 -1.57
CA ILE A 159 -18.19 -2.28 -0.33
C ILE A 159 -18.72 -1.45 0.85
N LEU A 160 -18.26 -0.22 1.02
CA LEU A 160 -18.65 0.63 2.15
C LEU A 160 -20.09 1.12 2.09
N TYR A 161 -20.60 1.44 0.88
CA TYR A 161 -21.91 2.06 0.73
C TYR A 161 -23.01 1.09 0.31
N LYS A 162 -22.68 0.00 -0.36
CA LYS A 162 -23.68 -0.93 -0.94
C LYS A 162 -23.72 -2.30 -0.26
N THR A 163 -22.76 -2.65 0.63
CA THR A 163 -22.76 -3.96 1.27
C THR A 163 -23.16 -3.92 2.74
N LYS A 164 -23.68 -5.06 3.24
CA LYS A 164 -24.02 -5.26 4.65
C LYS A 164 -22.78 -5.10 5.57
N PHE A 165 -21.58 -5.43 5.06
CA PHE A 165 -20.32 -5.27 5.77
C PHE A 165 -20.03 -3.79 6.02
N GLY A 166 -20.11 -2.97 4.97
CA GLY A 166 -19.88 -1.53 5.09
C GLY A 166 -20.88 -0.84 6.03
N LEU A 167 -22.16 -1.23 5.96
CA LEU A 167 -23.18 -0.71 6.87
C LEU A 167 -22.83 -1.02 8.34
N ARG A 168 -22.46 -2.27 8.65
CA ARG A 168 -22.04 -2.67 10.01
C ARG A 168 -20.78 -1.95 10.47
N LEU A 169 -19.81 -1.78 9.58
CA LEU A 169 -18.56 -1.08 9.87
C LEU A 169 -18.83 0.39 10.24
N ARG A 170 -19.70 1.06 9.50
CA ARG A 170 -20.10 2.46 9.76
C ARG A 170 -20.88 2.58 11.06
N ALA A 171 -21.83 1.69 11.31
CA ALA A 171 -22.59 1.64 12.57
C ALA A 171 -21.68 1.48 13.79
N CYS A 172 -20.67 0.60 13.70
CA CYS A 172 -19.66 0.44 14.75
C CYS A 172 -18.76 1.67 14.92
N GLY A 173 -18.59 2.50 13.88
CA GLY A 173 -17.85 3.74 13.94
C GLY A 173 -18.62 4.89 14.59
N GLU A 174 -19.94 4.95 14.37
CA GLU A 174 -20.80 5.99 14.93
C GLU A 174 -21.15 5.72 16.40
N ASN A 175 -21.68 4.55 16.70
CA ASN A 175 -22.03 4.15 18.06
C ASN A 175 -21.76 2.66 18.32
N PRO A 176 -20.59 2.34 18.90
CA PRO A 176 -20.20 0.94 19.16
C PRO A 176 -21.18 0.22 20.12
N GLN A 177 -21.73 0.95 21.10
CA GLN A 177 -22.64 0.35 22.11
C GLN A 177 -23.99 -0.03 21.47
N ALA A 178 -24.53 0.83 20.61
CA ALA A 178 -25.75 0.54 19.88
C ALA A 178 -25.56 -0.61 18.88
N ALA A 179 -24.39 -0.70 18.24
CA ALA A 179 -24.06 -1.81 17.33
C ALA A 179 -23.97 -3.16 18.10
N ASP A 180 -23.38 -3.15 19.28
CA ASP A 180 -23.26 -4.35 20.13
C ASP A 180 -24.63 -4.84 20.61
N SER A 181 -25.53 -3.94 21.02
CA SER A 181 -26.90 -4.28 21.42
C SER A 181 -27.73 -4.92 20.30
N LEU A 182 -27.37 -4.68 19.05
CA LEU A 182 -27.96 -5.30 17.85
C LEU A 182 -27.30 -6.65 17.48
N GLY A 183 -26.38 -7.16 18.31
CA GLY A 183 -25.68 -8.43 18.10
C GLY A 183 -24.54 -8.36 17.09
N ILE A 184 -24.07 -7.16 16.73
CA ILE A 184 -22.92 -6.98 15.86
C ILE A 184 -21.64 -7.08 16.69
N ASN A 185 -20.75 -8.00 16.35
CA ASN A 185 -19.46 -8.12 17.02
C ASN A 185 -18.54 -6.94 16.68
N VAL A 186 -18.54 -5.93 17.55
CA VAL A 186 -17.79 -4.67 17.36
C VAL A 186 -16.28 -4.92 17.27
N TYR A 187 -15.74 -5.87 18.03
CA TYR A 187 -14.31 -6.21 18.01
C TYR A 187 -13.89 -6.69 16.62
N ARG A 188 -14.62 -7.65 16.06
CA ARG A 188 -14.31 -8.17 14.70
C ARG A 188 -14.42 -7.10 13.64
N MET A 189 -15.41 -6.20 13.73
CA MET A 189 -15.57 -5.11 12.78
C MET A 189 -14.42 -4.09 12.88
N ARG A 190 -13.98 -3.76 14.10
CA ARG A 190 -12.82 -2.88 14.30
C ARG A 190 -11.54 -3.49 13.73
N TYR A 191 -11.25 -4.76 14.04
CA TYR A 191 -10.09 -5.45 13.48
C TYR A 191 -10.12 -5.47 11.94
N ALA A 192 -11.25 -5.82 11.34
CA ALA A 192 -11.40 -5.85 9.88
C ALA A 192 -11.16 -4.46 9.25
N GLY A 193 -11.76 -3.41 9.81
CA GLY A 193 -11.59 -2.04 9.31
C GLY A 193 -10.14 -1.57 9.40
N VAL A 194 -9.47 -1.83 10.53
CA VAL A 194 -8.06 -1.44 10.74
C VAL A 194 -7.13 -2.24 9.82
N THR A 195 -7.38 -3.54 9.62
CA THR A 195 -6.58 -4.38 8.71
C THR A 195 -6.70 -3.93 7.27
N ILE A 196 -7.91 -3.67 6.78
CA ILE A 196 -8.14 -3.16 5.42
C ILE A 196 -7.45 -1.79 5.24
N SER A 197 -7.61 -0.88 6.21
CA SER A 197 -6.95 0.41 6.18
C SER A 197 -5.42 0.29 6.17
N GLY A 198 -4.86 -0.67 6.94
CA GLY A 198 -3.42 -0.92 6.97
C GLY A 198 -2.89 -1.51 5.67
N ALA A 199 -3.63 -2.44 5.06
CA ALA A 199 -3.27 -3.00 3.76
C ALA A 199 -3.23 -1.91 2.68
N LEU A 200 -4.25 -1.07 2.62
CA LEU A 200 -4.31 0.05 1.66
C LEU A 200 -3.21 1.08 1.89
N ALA A 201 -2.94 1.41 3.15
CA ALA A 201 -1.85 2.33 3.48
C ALA A 201 -0.48 1.74 3.09
N GLY A 202 -0.28 0.42 3.30
CA GLY A 202 0.93 -0.27 2.89
C GLY A 202 1.13 -0.28 1.38
N MET A 203 0.04 -0.44 0.60
CA MET A 203 0.09 -0.37 -0.88
C MET A 203 0.39 1.03 -1.39
N GLY A 204 -0.07 2.07 -0.68
CA GLY A 204 0.15 3.47 -1.07
C GLY A 204 1.53 4.02 -0.69
N GLY A 205 2.35 3.26 0.04
CA GLY A 205 3.73 3.63 0.40
C GLY A 205 4.73 3.08 -0.57
#